data_87389e0399a453ef4a387b8fcc6a0dd0
#
_entry.id   87389e0399a453ef4a387b8fcc6a0dd0
#
_cell.length_a   1.000
_cell.length_b   1.000
_cell.length_c   1.000
_cell.angle_alpha   90.00
_cell.angle_beta   90.00
_cell.angle_gamma   90.00
#
_symmetry.space_group_name_H-M   'P 1'
#
loop_
_entity.id
_entity.type
_entity.pdbx_description
1 polymer ?
#
loop_
_entity_poly.entity_id
_entity_poly.type
_entity_poly.pdbx_seq_one_letter_code
_entity_poly.pdbx_strand_id
1 'polypeptide(L)'
;MDRSYIIFIVTLTIVLCLAYSIAGKTVQGVGVHDFGSNITENQSCQFAKDKAVADAIRNAFGETVGATDWQMCDGNSCTHNFFSWIEQQGQVKKILNETKVVLDNPRRCRVSVFAEVEKFKQKDPNFHINYKLNRAQYKNGDHVRISLDPSREMYVTVFAWAQVNGFVKLHQSKRVSHKFQVPDPDSGFNLVVKHNYTQDTEELILIVASKTKLHFSEQYNTQDLLRILQQHKADGVLVHKISYQVVL
;
A
#
# COMPACT_ATOMS: atom_id res chain seq x y z
N MET A 1 44.11 -29.02 28.62
CA MET A 1 43.25 -27.98 28.04
C MET A 1 42.05 -27.83 28.94
N ASP A 2 41.91 -26.67 29.55
CA ASP A 2 40.99 -26.45 30.66
C ASP A 2 39.55 -26.44 30.16
N ARG A 3 38.63 -27.18 30.77
CA ARG A 3 37.20 -27.26 30.38
C ARG A 3 36.52 -25.86 30.32
N SER A 4 36.99 -24.94 31.13
CA SER A 4 36.49 -23.55 31.14
C SER A 4 36.79 -22.79 29.85
N TYR A 5 37.91 -23.06 29.19
CA TYR A 5 38.30 -22.43 27.95
C TYR A 5 37.42 -22.84 26.75
N ILE A 6 37.02 -24.13 26.74
CA ILE A 6 36.16 -24.66 25.68
C ILE A 6 34.74 -24.08 25.80
N ILE A 7 34.22 -23.92 27.00
CA ILE A 7 32.90 -23.35 27.25
C ILE A 7 32.88 -21.86 26.81
N PHE A 8 33.96 -21.12 27.08
CA PHE A 8 34.04 -19.69 26.71
C PHE A 8 34.11 -19.48 25.19
N ILE A 9 34.83 -20.34 24.46
CA ILE A 9 34.90 -20.28 22.99
C ILE A 9 33.56 -20.65 22.36
N VAL A 10 32.84 -21.66 22.87
CA VAL A 10 31.54 -22.09 22.34
C VAL A 10 30.47 -21.02 22.59
N THR A 11 30.46 -20.39 23.75
CA THR A 11 29.51 -19.28 24.03
C THR A 11 29.79 -18.05 23.20
N LEU A 12 31.06 -17.70 22.97
CA LEU A 12 31.42 -16.56 22.13
C LEU A 12 31.05 -16.78 20.66
N THR A 13 31.20 -17.97 20.10
CA THR A 13 30.81 -18.31 18.74
C THR A 13 29.29 -18.29 18.55
N ILE A 14 28.52 -18.78 19.54
CA ILE A 14 27.05 -18.75 19.48
C ILE A 14 26.52 -17.30 19.51
N VAL A 15 27.09 -16.41 20.32
CA VAL A 15 26.72 -15.00 20.37
C VAL A 15 27.06 -14.27 19.06
N LEU A 16 28.20 -14.60 18.43
CA LEU A 16 28.58 -14.03 17.14
C LEU A 16 27.66 -14.50 16.01
N CYS A 17 27.20 -15.74 16.00
CA CYS A 17 26.28 -16.27 15.00
C CYS A 17 24.86 -15.66 15.11
N LEU A 18 24.42 -15.29 16.30
CA LEU A 18 23.11 -14.64 16.51
C LEU A 18 23.07 -13.17 16.08
N ALA A 19 24.21 -12.50 16.03
CA ALA A 19 24.31 -11.11 15.58
C ALA A 19 24.22 -10.95 14.04
N TYR A 20 24.41 -12.01 13.26
CA TYR A 20 24.38 -11.97 11.79
C TYR A 20 22.98 -12.00 11.17
N SER A 21 21.91 -12.17 11.97
CA SER A 21 20.55 -12.43 11.44
C SER A 21 19.71 -11.19 11.13
N ILE A 22 20.25 -9.98 11.23
CA ILE A 22 19.50 -8.73 11.00
C ILE A 22 20.13 -7.88 9.85
N ALA A 23 21.03 -8.44 9.09
CA ALA A 23 21.58 -7.73 7.94
C ALA A 23 20.50 -7.57 6.87
N GLY A 24 20.10 -6.34 6.58
CA GLY A 24 19.25 -6.00 5.44
C GLY A 24 19.87 -6.57 4.16
N LYS A 25 19.03 -7.10 3.28
CA LYS A 25 19.48 -7.65 2.00
C LYS A 25 19.72 -6.51 1.03
N THR A 26 20.90 -6.44 0.42
CA THR A 26 21.20 -5.45 -0.61
C THR A 26 20.80 -6.01 -1.98
N VAL A 27 19.95 -5.28 -2.70
CA VAL A 27 19.31 -5.75 -3.94
C VAL A 27 19.21 -4.62 -4.96
N GLN A 28 19.31 -4.98 -6.23
CA GLN A 28 19.05 -4.09 -7.34
C GLN A 28 17.59 -4.21 -7.78
N GLY A 29 16.98 -3.06 -8.09
CA GLY A 29 15.68 -2.98 -8.75
C GLY A 29 15.74 -2.02 -9.92
N VAL A 30 14.92 -2.28 -10.93
CA VAL A 30 14.82 -1.48 -12.16
C VAL A 30 13.36 -1.11 -12.41
N GLY A 31 13.12 0.16 -12.70
CA GLY A 31 11.80 0.64 -13.09
C GLY A 31 11.86 1.46 -14.37
N VAL A 32 10.80 1.37 -15.15
CA VAL A 32 10.63 2.13 -16.39
C VAL A 32 9.25 2.76 -16.40
N HIS A 33 9.18 4.01 -16.87
CA HIS A 33 7.93 4.70 -17.08
C HIS A 33 7.97 5.51 -18.37
N ASP A 34 6.94 5.34 -19.21
CA ASP A 34 6.83 6.06 -20.47
C ASP A 34 6.38 7.51 -20.24
N PHE A 35 6.83 8.43 -21.09
CA PHE A 35 6.35 9.82 -21.05
C PHE A 35 4.94 9.89 -21.66
N GLY A 36 3.98 10.36 -20.88
CA GLY A 36 2.64 10.70 -21.38
C GLY A 36 2.54 12.17 -21.80
N SER A 37 1.49 12.52 -22.52
CA SER A 37 1.24 13.89 -23.00
C SER A 37 1.09 14.93 -21.87
N ASN A 38 0.68 14.48 -20.68
CA ASN A 38 0.39 15.33 -19.52
C ASN A 38 1.31 15.05 -18.33
N ILE A 39 2.43 14.33 -18.54
CA ILE A 39 3.38 13.94 -17.50
C ILE A 39 4.72 14.59 -17.79
N THR A 40 5.27 15.36 -16.85
CA THR A 40 6.57 15.95 -16.96
C THR A 40 7.67 14.87 -16.88
N GLU A 41 8.85 15.17 -17.40
CA GLU A 41 10.01 14.27 -17.30
C GLU A 41 10.30 13.89 -15.84
N ASN A 42 10.28 14.86 -14.93
CA ASN A 42 10.53 14.60 -13.53
C ASN A 42 9.47 13.67 -12.91
N GLN A 43 8.21 13.84 -13.25
CA GLN A 43 7.14 12.95 -12.79
C GLN A 43 7.31 11.54 -13.35
N SER A 44 7.60 11.40 -14.64
CA SER A 44 7.85 10.10 -15.25
C SER A 44 9.03 9.38 -14.60
N CYS A 45 10.12 10.10 -14.32
CA CYS A 45 11.27 9.52 -13.65
C CYS A 45 11.01 9.20 -12.18
N GLN A 46 10.14 9.95 -11.50
CA GLN A 46 9.70 9.58 -10.16
C GLN A 46 8.90 8.28 -10.18
N PHE A 47 7.98 8.11 -11.14
CA PHE A 47 7.24 6.85 -11.30
C PHE A 47 8.17 5.67 -11.64
N ALA A 48 9.18 5.90 -12.49
CA ALA A 48 10.18 4.89 -12.77
C ALA A 48 10.98 4.51 -11.50
N LYS A 49 11.31 5.47 -10.65
CA LYS A 49 11.97 5.23 -9.37
C LYS A 49 11.09 4.41 -8.42
N ASP A 50 9.81 4.75 -8.30
CA ASP A 50 8.87 4.01 -7.44
C ASP A 50 8.74 2.54 -7.91
N LYS A 51 8.69 2.31 -9.23
CA LYS A 51 8.74 0.96 -9.79
C LYS A 51 10.06 0.24 -9.51
N ALA A 52 11.20 0.94 -9.57
CA ALA A 52 12.51 0.36 -9.26
C ALA A 52 12.61 -0.06 -7.78
N VAL A 53 12.08 0.75 -6.88
CA VAL A 53 11.98 0.42 -5.44
C VAL A 53 11.12 -0.82 -5.22
N ALA A 54 9.95 -0.88 -5.86
CA ALA A 54 9.06 -2.02 -5.80
C ALA A 54 9.72 -3.30 -6.32
N ASP A 55 10.44 -3.20 -7.44
CA ASP A 55 11.18 -4.30 -8.04
C ASP A 55 12.32 -4.81 -7.14
N ALA A 56 13.06 -3.91 -6.47
CA ALA A 56 14.08 -4.29 -5.50
C ALA A 56 13.49 -5.11 -4.33
N ILE A 57 12.34 -4.69 -3.80
CA ILE A 57 11.66 -5.41 -2.71
C ILE A 57 11.17 -6.78 -3.20
N ARG A 58 10.60 -6.85 -4.41
CA ARG A 58 10.17 -8.09 -5.06
C ARG A 58 11.32 -9.08 -5.24
N ASN A 59 12.45 -8.60 -5.74
CA ASN A 59 13.67 -9.41 -5.95
C ASN A 59 14.26 -9.93 -4.64
N ALA A 60 14.03 -9.22 -3.53
CA ALA A 60 14.50 -9.64 -2.21
C ALA A 60 13.63 -10.71 -1.55
N PHE A 61 12.32 -10.55 -1.61
CA PHE A 61 11.36 -11.25 -0.76
C PHE A 61 10.24 -11.97 -1.52
N GLY A 62 10.17 -11.82 -2.84
CA GLY A 62 9.08 -12.34 -3.67
C GLY A 62 7.82 -11.46 -3.62
N GLU A 63 6.82 -11.87 -4.37
CA GLU A 63 5.46 -11.30 -4.35
C GLU A 63 4.52 -12.23 -3.61
N THR A 64 3.54 -11.65 -2.91
CA THR A 64 2.36 -12.41 -2.51
C THR A 64 1.47 -12.54 -3.75
N VAL A 65 1.19 -13.76 -4.18
CA VAL A 65 0.30 -14.03 -5.32
C VAL A 65 -1.10 -13.56 -4.94
N GLY A 66 -1.56 -12.50 -5.59
CA GLY A 66 -2.84 -11.83 -5.28
C GLY A 66 -2.85 -10.37 -5.74
N ALA A 67 -1.72 -9.89 -6.30
CA ALA A 67 -1.64 -8.57 -6.91
C ALA A 67 -2.59 -8.50 -8.11
N THR A 68 -3.79 -8.00 -7.90
CA THR A 68 -4.62 -7.54 -9.01
C THR A 68 -3.98 -6.27 -9.55
N ASP A 69 -3.46 -6.35 -10.76
CA ASP A 69 -3.04 -5.19 -11.53
C ASP A 69 -4.25 -4.29 -11.72
N TRP A 70 -4.30 -3.21 -10.97
CA TRP A 70 -5.33 -2.22 -11.09
C TRP A 70 -4.84 -1.11 -12.00
N GLN A 71 -5.51 -0.96 -13.12
CA GLN A 71 -5.31 0.12 -14.05
C GLN A 71 -6.27 1.25 -13.68
N MET A 72 -5.73 2.33 -13.15
CA MET A 72 -6.50 3.54 -12.91
C MET A 72 -6.35 4.44 -14.12
N CYS A 73 -7.44 4.68 -14.83
CA CYS A 73 -7.46 5.58 -15.96
C CYS A 73 -8.11 6.91 -15.56
N ASP A 74 -7.41 8.00 -15.82
CA ASP A 74 -7.87 9.37 -15.70
C ASP A 74 -7.99 9.95 -17.12
N GLY A 75 -9.22 9.98 -17.65
CA GLY A 75 -9.47 10.45 -19.02
C GLY A 75 -8.60 9.72 -20.06
N ASN A 76 -7.52 10.33 -20.51
CA ASN A 76 -6.63 9.81 -21.53
C ASN A 76 -5.34 9.15 -20.99
N SER A 77 -5.16 9.08 -19.68
CA SER A 77 -3.97 8.53 -19.06
C SER A 77 -4.32 7.44 -18.07
N CYS A 78 -3.72 6.26 -18.25
CA CYS A 78 -3.89 5.14 -17.35
C CYS A 78 -2.61 4.95 -16.52
N THR A 79 -2.75 4.92 -15.19
CA THR A 79 -1.67 4.58 -14.26
C THR A 79 -1.77 3.12 -13.89
N HIS A 80 -0.80 2.32 -14.34
CA HIS A 80 -0.68 0.93 -13.98
C HIS A 80 0.00 0.77 -12.60
N ASN A 81 -0.41 -0.23 -11.84
CA ASN A 81 0.28 -0.74 -10.65
C ASN A 81 0.32 0.17 -9.42
N PHE A 82 -0.76 0.86 -9.13
CA PHE A 82 -0.81 1.75 -7.99
C PHE A 82 -0.77 1.04 -6.63
N PHE A 83 -1.26 -0.20 -6.55
CA PHE A 83 -1.43 -0.95 -5.29
C PHE A 83 -0.51 -2.15 -5.11
N SER A 84 0.39 -2.42 -6.06
CA SER A 84 1.33 -3.55 -5.95
C SER A 84 2.20 -3.49 -4.67
N TRP A 85 2.50 -2.28 -4.19
CA TRP A 85 3.27 -2.09 -2.96
C TRP A 85 2.51 -2.43 -1.68
N ILE A 86 1.16 -2.41 -1.67
CA ILE A 86 0.36 -2.81 -0.49
C ILE A 86 0.64 -4.28 -0.15
N GLU A 87 0.94 -5.08 -1.15
CA GLU A 87 1.19 -6.50 -1.05
C GLU A 87 2.69 -6.85 -0.91
N GLN A 88 3.57 -5.85 -1.01
CA GLN A 88 5.01 -6.05 -0.82
C GLN A 88 5.32 -6.57 0.58
N GLN A 89 6.24 -7.52 0.66
CA GLN A 89 6.63 -8.15 1.91
C GLN A 89 7.77 -7.44 2.65
N GLY A 90 8.21 -6.29 2.15
CA GLY A 90 9.33 -5.55 2.71
C GLY A 90 9.34 -4.07 2.39
N GLN A 91 10.35 -3.38 2.87
CA GLN A 91 10.59 -1.96 2.61
C GLN A 91 12.06 -1.69 2.29
N VAL A 92 12.30 -0.59 1.58
CA VAL A 92 13.65 -0.06 1.41
C VAL A 92 14.04 0.69 2.68
N LYS A 93 15.12 0.23 3.30
CA LYS A 93 15.73 0.90 4.44
C LYS A 93 16.60 2.08 3.99
N LYS A 94 17.36 1.86 2.91
CA LYS A 94 18.27 2.87 2.36
C LYS A 94 18.52 2.62 0.87
N ILE A 95 18.45 3.66 0.05
CA ILE A 95 18.96 3.62 -1.31
C ILE A 95 20.45 3.93 -1.24
N LEU A 96 21.27 3.00 -1.69
CA LEU A 96 22.74 3.09 -1.69
C LEU A 96 23.24 3.77 -2.96
N ASN A 97 22.59 3.49 -4.08
CA ASN A 97 22.89 4.09 -5.37
C ASN A 97 21.63 4.21 -6.23
N GLU A 98 21.56 5.23 -7.03
CA GLU A 98 20.48 5.48 -7.98
C GLU A 98 21.06 5.96 -9.31
N THR A 99 20.64 5.35 -10.41
CA THR A 99 20.99 5.76 -11.76
C THR A 99 19.71 6.06 -12.54
N LYS A 100 19.64 7.23 -13.13
CA LYS A 100 18.51 7.70 -13.94
C LYS A 100 18.98 7.89 -15.38
N VAL A 101 18.23 7.34 -16.33
CA VAL A 101 18.50 7.47 -17.78
C VAL A 101 17.19 7.78 -18.50
N VAL A 102 17.18 8.81 -19.31
CA VAL A 102 16.08 9.10 -20.24
C VAL A 102 16.41 8.46 -21.59
N LEU A 103 15.49 7.66 -22.09
CA LEU A 103 15.56 6.98 -23.38
C LEU A 103 14.61 7.68 -24.35
N ASP A 104 15.03 7.87 -25.61
CA ASP A 104 14.29 8.69 -26.57
C ASP A 104 13.37 7.89 -27.51
N ASN A 105 13.59 6.58 -27.67
CA ASN A 105 12.79 5.80 -28.62
C ASN A 105 12.39 4.41 -28.07
N PRO A 106 11.19 4.23 -27.54
CA PRO A 106 10.20 5.27 -27.17
C PRO A 106 10.70 6.14 -26.02
N ARG A 107 10.20 7.37 -25.91
CA ARG A 107 10.62 8.29 -24.86
C ARG A 107 10.14 7.81 -23.51
N ARG A 108 11.05 7.44 -22.64
CA ARG A 108 10.78 6.90 -21.30
C ARG A 108 11.91 7.19 -20.32
N CYS A 109 11.58 7.23 -19.04
CA CYS A 109 12.57 7.25 -17.98
C CYS A 109 12.82 5.84 -17.46
N ARG A 110 14.09 5.45 -17.35
CA ARG A 110 14.54 4.24 -16.68
C ARG A 110 15.33 4.62 -15.45
N VAL A 111 14.96 4.07 -14.32
CA VAL A 111 15.65 4.22 -13.04
C VAL A 111 16.11 2.85 -12.57
N SER A 112 17.38 2.77 -12.14
CA SER A 112 17.91 1.61 -11.43
C SER A 112 18.30 2.05 -10.04
N VAL A 113 17.86 1.29 -9.02
CA VAL A 113 18.22 1.51 -7.62
C VAL A 113 19.01 0.31 -7.10
N PHE A 114 20.03 0.59 -6.30
CA PHE A 114 20.70 -0.40 -5.49
C PHE A 114 20.40 -0.06 -4.04
N ALA A 115 19.65 -0.91 -3.36
CA ALA A 115 19.03 -0.58 -2.10
C ALA A 115 19.22 -1.68 -1.05
N GLU A 116 19.40 -1.26 0.20
CA GLU A 116 19.26 -2.12 1.35
C GLU A 116 17.77 -2.26 1.66
N VAL A 117 17.28 -3.50 1.63
CA VAL A 117 15.87 -3.83 1.87
C VAL A 117 15.74 -4.72 3.09
N GLU A 118 14.66 -4.56 3.82
CA GLU A 118 14.32 -5.39 4.96
C GLU A 118 12.90 -5.95 4.84
N LYS A 119 12.70 -7.15 5.34
CA LYS A 119 11.37 -7.76 5.38
C LYS A 119 10.53 -7.07 6.44
N PHE A 120 9.25 -6.82 6.15
CA PHE A 120 8.33 -6.38 7.20
C PHE A 120 8.28 -7.43 8.31
N LYS A 121 8.22 -6.95 9.54
CA LYS A 121 7.94 -7.84 10.68
C LYS A 121 6.65 -8.61 10.37
N GLN A 122 6.65 -9.89 10.70
CA GLN A 122 5.50 -10.75 10.49
C GLN A 122 4.26 -10.08 11.07
N LYS A 123 3.18 -9.99 10.28
CA LYS A 123 1.92 -9.42 10.73
C LYS A 123 1.47 -10.19 11.97
N ASP A 124 1.07 -9.46 13.01
CA ASP A 124 0.44 -10.04 14.19
C ASP A 124 -0.85 -10.77 13.74
N PRO A 125 -0.93 -12.11 13.79
CA PRO A 125 -2.10 -12.83 13.28
C PRO A 125 -3.38 -12.48 14.03
N ASN A 126 -3.24 -11.97 15.25
CA ASN A 126 -4.35 -11.53 16.09
C ASN A 126 -4.75 -10.06 15.83
N PHE A 127 -4.08 -9.38 14.90
CA PHE A 127 -4.40 -8.02 14.50
C PHE A 127 -4.89 -8.01 13.06
N HIS A 128 -6.20 -8.18 12.89
CA HIS A 128 -6.86 -8.17 11.59
C HIS A 128 -8.24 -7.51 11.71
N ILE A 129 -8.79 -7.13 10.58
CA ILE A 129 -10.14 -6.60 10.46
C ILE A 129 -10.88 -7.35 9.35
N ASN A 130 -12.03 -7.91 9.67
CA ASN A 130 -12.92 -8.49 8.69
C ASN A 130 -13.82 -7.39 8.12
N TYR A 131 -14.11 -7.47 6.85
CA TYR A 131 -14.94 -6.46 6.19
C TYR A 131 -15.87 -7.09 5.16
N LYS A 132 -17.00 -6.45 4.94
CA LYS A 132 -18.00 -6.88 3.96
C LYS A 132 -18.77 -5.68 3.43
N LEU A 133 -18.87 -5.57 2.11
CA LEU A 133 -19.81 -4.68 1.44
C LEU A 133 -21.22 -5.28 1.48
N ASN A 134 -22.24 -4.42 1.50
CA ASN A 134 -23.63 -4.87 1.40
C ASN A 134 -23.97 -5.46 0.02
N ARG A 135 -23.23 -5.08 -1.04
CA ARG A 135 -23.36 -5.59 -2.42
C ARG A 135 -21.99 -5.64 -3.10
N ALA A 136 -21.88 -6.38 -4.19
CA ALA A 136 -20.71 -6.39 -5.08
C ALA A 136 -20.85 -5.43 -6.26
N GLN A 137 -22.10 -5.11 -6.65
CA GLN A 137 -22.44 -4.22 -7.74
C GLN A 137 -23.49 -3.21 -7.28
N TYR A 138 -23.38 -2.00 -7.77
CA TYR A 138 -24.24 -0.87 -7.42
C TYR A 138 -24.69 -0.14 -8.68
N LYS A 139 -25.84 0.49 -8.61
CA LYS A 139 -26.38 1.43 -9.60
C LYS A 139 -26.33 2.86 -9.06
N ASN A 140 -26.48 3.80 -9.96
CA ASN A 140 -26.63 5.21 -9.58
C ASN A 140 -27.77 5.37 -8.56
N GLY A 141 -27.49 6.04 -7.45
CA GLY A 141 -28.42 6.22 -6.33
C GLY A 141 -28.41 5.11 -5.27
N ASP A 142 -27.72 3.99 -5.51
CA ASP A 142 -27.59 2.94 -4.49
C ASP A 142 -26.76 3.40 -3.31
N HIS A 143 -27.04 2.84 -2.13
CA HIS A 143 -26.32 3.10 -0.90
C HIS A 143 -25.25 2.05 -0.65
N VAL A 144 -23.99 2.48 -0.56
CA VAL A 144 -22.86 1.65 -0.16
C VAL A 144 -22.78 1.59 1.36
N ARG A 145 -22.68 0.39 1.93
CA ARG A 145 -22.46 0.15 3.35
C ARG A 145 -21.35 -0.88 3.54
N ILE A 146 -20.44 -0.55 4.43
CA ILE A 146 -19.29 -1.38 4.77
C ILE A 146 -19.46 -1.85 6.20
N SER A 147 -19.59 -3.15 6.40
CA SER A 147 -19.54 -3.75 7.73
C SER A 147 -18.10 -4.07 8.07
N LEU A 148 -17.64 -3.62 9.22
CA LEU A 148 -16.27 -3.78 9.72
C LEU A 148 -16.30 -4.50 11.05
N ASP A 149 -15.45 -5.54 11.20
CA ASP A 149 -15.39 -6.37 12.39
C ASP A 149 -13.92 -6.52 12.82
N PRO A 150 -13.45 -5.65 13.73
CA PRO A 150 -12.09 -5.68 14.22
C PRO A 150 -11.86 -6.87 15.15
N SER A 151 -10.74 -7.60 14.97
CA SER A 151 -10.38 -8.73 15.83
C SER A 151 -10.02 -8.33 17.26
N ARG A 152 -9.67 -7.08 17.44
CA ARG A 152 -9.31 -6.45 18.71
C ARG A 152 -9.43 -4.95 18.62
N GLU A 153 -9.22 -4.26 19.71
CA GLU A 153 -9.21 -2.81 19.75
C GLU A 153 -8.17 -2.21 18.78
N MET A 154 -8.61 -1.34 17.88
CA MET A 154 -7.78 -0.69 16.87
C MET A 154 -8.37 0.66 16.44
N TYR A 155 -7.56 1.46 15.77
CA TYR A 155 -8.01 2.66 15.08
C TYR A 155 -8.29 2.32 13.62
N VAL A 156 -9.45 2.73 13.10
CA VAL A 156 -9.85 2.45 11.72
C VAL A 156 -10.19 3.75 11.00
N THR A 157 -9.61 3.95 9.83
CA THR A 157 -9.94 5.02 8.89
C THR A 157 -10.39 4.39 7.57
N VAL A 158 -11.43 4.91 6.97
CA VAL A 158 -11.96 4.42 5.69
C VAL A 158 -11.94 5.55 4.68
N PHE A 159 -11.45 5.27 3.49
CA PHE A 159 -11.46 6.18 2.35
C PHE A 159 -12.26 5.57 1.21
N ALA A 160 -12.97 6.41 0.46
CA ALA A 160 -13.44 6.08 -0.88
C ALA A 160 -12.51 6.74 -1.90
N TRP A 161 -12.26 6.05 -2.99
CA TRP A 161 -11.57 6.61 -4.12
C TRP A 161 -12.57 6.87 -5.26
N ALA A 162 -12.47 8.05 -5.84
CA ALA A 162 -13.19 8.42 -7.05
C ALA A 162 -12.20 9.03 -8.05
N GLN A 163 -12.39 8.72 -9.31
CA GLN A 163 -11.49 9.09 -10.40
C GLN A 163 -11.18 10.61 -10.45
N VAL A 164 -12.15 11.45 -10.16
CA VAL A 164 -12.00 12.91 -10.22
C VAL A 164 -11.44 13.49 -8.90
N ASN A 165 -11.76 12.85 -7.77
CA ASN A 165 -11.54 13.44 -6.44
C ASN A 165 -10.35 12.82 -5.70
N GLY A 166 -9.76 11.74 -6.21
CA GLY A 166 -8.78 10.95 -5.47
C GLY A 166 -9.41 10.23 -4.28
N PHE A 167 -8.70 10.18 -3.15
CA PHE A 167 -9.20 9.57 -1.91
C PHE A 167 -9.90 10.58 -1.03
N VAL A 168 -11.13 10.30 -0.67
CA VAL A 168 -11.95 11.08 0.27
C VAL A 168 -12.16 10.24 1.52
N LYS A 169 -11.92 10.82 2.69
CA LYS A 169 -12.10 10.16 3.97
C LYS A 169 -13.60 10.05 4.30
N LEU A 170 -14.08 8.82 4.44
CA LEU A 170 -15.46 8.51 4.81
C LEU A 170 -15.65 8.37 6.32
N HIS A 171 -14.62 7.90 7.00
CA HIS A 171 -14.66 7.62 8.44
C HIS A 171 -13.35 8.03 9.07
N GLN A 172 -13.44 8.89 10.10
CA GLN A 172 -12.30 9.35 10.89
C GLN A 172 -11.89 8.25 11.88
N SER A 173 -10.60 8.07 12.02
CA SER A 173 -10.02 7.14 12.96
C SER A 173 -10.58 7.30 14.38
N LYS A 174 -11.46 6.39 14.77
CA LYS A 174 -11.90 6.18 16.15
C LYS A 174 -11.31 4.87 16.65
N ARG A 175 -11.10 4.78 17.95
CA ARG A 175 -10.73 3.53 18.61
C ARG A 175 -11.96 2.64 18.69
N VAL A 176 -11.92 1.50 18.02
CA VAL A 176 -13.04 0.56 17.88
C VAL A 176 -12.61 -0.83 18.30
N SER A 177 -13.50 -1.55 18.96
CA SER A 177 -13.29 -2.93 19.42
C SER A 177 -14.46 -3.85 19.07
N HIS A 178 -15.51 -3.30 18.47
CA HIS A 178 -16.73 -4.00 18.15
C HIS A 178 -17.11 -3.78 16.69
N LYS A 179 -17.92 -4.68 16.17
CA LYS A 179 -18.47 -4.55 14.82
C LYS A 179 -19.23 -3.24 14.65
N PHE A 180 -18.96 -2.55 13.55
CA PHE A 180 -19.60 -1.29 13.20
C PHE A 180 -19.81 -1.17 11.70
N GLN A 181 -20.52 -0.14 11.25
CA GLN A 181 -20.77 0.14 9.85
C GLN A 181 -20.21 1.51 9.44
N VAL A 182 -19.83 1.61 8.18
CA VAL A 182 -19.48 2.89 7.54
C VAL A 182 -20.31 3.01 6.26
N PRO A 183 -21.05 4.10 6.07
CA PRO A 183 -21.33 5.15 7.06
C PRO A 183 -22.03 4.60 8.31
N ASP A 184 -21.85 5.31 9.43
CA ASP A 184 -22.56 5.05 10.66
C ASP A 184 -24.07 5.31 10.41
N PRO A 185 -24.96 4.33 10.67
CA PRO A 185 -26.40 4.49 10.45
C PRO A 185 -27.01 5.71 11.15
N ASP A 186 -26.47 6.05 12.33
CA ASP A 186 -26.99 7.14 13.18
C ASP A 186 -26.38 8.51 12.81
N SER A 187 -25.41 8.55 11.91
CA SER A 187 -24.72 9.80 11.51
C SER A 187 -25.54 10.72 10.61
N GLY A 188 -26.61 10.22 10.03
CA GLY A 188 -27.36 10.93 8.97
C GLY A 188 -26.62 11.04 7.63
N PHE A 189 -25.35 10.60 7.57
CA PHE A 189 -24.57 10.57 6.34
C PHE A 189 -24.81 9.26 5.58
N ASN A 190 -25.04 9.37 4.29
CA ASN A 190 -25.20 8.23 3.39
C ASN A 190 -24.15 8.28 2.28
N LEU A 191 -23.44 7.18 2.08
CA LEU A 191 -22.56 7.01 0.91
C LEU A 191 -23.40 6.53 -0.26
N VAL A 192 -23.71 7.47 -1.16
CA VAL A 192 -24.54 7.22 -2.34
C VAL A 192 -23.66 7.17 -3.57
N VAL A 193 -23.81 6.12 -4.37
CA VAL A 193 -23.14 6.00 -5.66
C VAL A 193 -23.66 7.07 -6.60
N LYS A 194 -22.75 7.87 -7.13
CA LYS A 194 -23.05 8.88 -8.18
C LYS A 194 -22.34 8.47 -9.46
N HIS A 195 -23.08 7.84 -10.35
CA HIS A 195 -22.56 7.42 -11.64
C HIS A 195 -22.74 8.51 -12.68
N ASN A 196 -21.65 9.17 -13.03
CA ASN A 196 -21.62 10.24 -14.05
C ASN A 196 -20.91 9.78 -15.34
N TYR A 197 -20.71 8.49 -15.51
CA TYR A 197 -19.99 7.91 -16.63
C TYR A 197 -20.96 7.25 -17.62
N THR A 198 -20.52 7.09 -18.86
CA THR A 198 -21.26 6.44 -19.95
C THR A 198 -21.03 4.94 -20.05
N GLN A 199 -20.22 4.38 -19.17
CA GLN A 199 -19.85 2.97 -19.12
C GLN A 199 -19.72 2.51 -17.66
N ASP A 200 -19.79 1.21 -17.45
CA ASP A 200 -19.53 0.62 -16.15
C ASP A 200 -18.15 1.01 -15.62
N THR A 201 -18.07 1.30 -14.34
CA THR A 201 -16.82 1.71 -13.68
C THR A 201 -16.55 0.85 -12.45
N GLU A 202 -15.31 0.80 -12.06
CA GLU A 202 -14.89 0.19 -10.81
C GLU A 202 -14.49 1.29 -9.84
N GLU A 203 -15.04 1.26 -8.63
CA GLU A 203 -14.70 2.16 -7.54
C GLU A 203 -14.00 1.39 -6.42
N LEU A 204 -13.32 2.13 -5.54
CA LEU A 204 -12.45 1.56 -4.53
C LEU A 204 -12.73 2.13 -3.16
N ILE A 205 -12.73 1.25 -2.16
CA ILE A 205 -12.67 1.60 -0.73
C ILE A 205 -11.35 1.10 -0.17
N LEU A 206 -10.71 1.98 0.60
CA LEU A 206 -9.48 1.66 1.30
C LEU A 206 -9.76 1.70 2.81
N ILE A 207 -9.47 0.58 3.49
CA ILE A 207 -9.58 0.46 4.94
C ILE A 207 -8.18 0.47 5.51
N VAL A 208 -7.91 1.41 6.41
CA VAL A 208 -6.64 1.55 7.12
C VAL A 208 -6.88 1.27 8.59
N ALA A 209 -6.26 0.21 9.12
CA ALA A 209 -6.35 -0.15 10.53
C ALA A 209 -4.97 -0.08 11.20
N SER A 210 -4.89 0.48 12.41
CA SER A 210 -3.63 0.69 13.14
C SER A 210 -3.80 0.51 14.65
N LYS A 211 -2.69 0.16 15.33
CA LYS A 211 -2.64 0.08 16.80
C LYS A 211 -2.58 1.46 17.46
N THR A 212 -2.10 2.45 16.73
CA THR A 212 -1.97 3.83 17.17
C THR A 212 -2.83 4.76 16.32
N LYS A 213 -3.26 5.88 16.88
CA LYS A 213 -4.05 6.86 16.14
C LYS A 213 -3.21 7.50 15.05
N LEU A 214 -3.66 7.36 13.81
CA LEU A 214 -3.10 8.06 12.66
C LEU A 214 -3.97 9.28 12.33
N HIS A 215 -3.32 10.34 11.86
CA HIS A 215 -4.00 11.56 11.46
C HIS A 215 -3.99 11.68 9.94
N PHE A 216 -5.18 11.75 9.37
CA PHE A 216 -5.39 11.88 7.94
C PHE A 216 -6.21 13.12 7.63
N SER A 217 -5.86 13.80 6.54
CA SER A 217 -6.67 14.87 5.95
C SER A 217 -7.98 14.33 5.38
N GLU A 218 -8.93 15.22 5.08
CA GLU A 218 -10.24 14.83 4.51
C GLU A 218 -10.11 14.28 3.10
N GLN A 219 -9.10 14.77 2.35
CA GLN A 219 -8.89 14.38 0.96
C GLN A 219 -7.40 14.27 0.64
N TYR A 220 -7.07 13.36 -0.25
CA TYR A 220 -5.73 13.15 -0.79
C TYR A 220 -5.79 12.88 -2.29
N ASN A 221 -4.80 13.37 -3.03
CA ASN A 221 -4.48 12.71 -4.28
C ASN A 221 -3.94 11.31 -4.00
N THR A 222 -3.98 10.47 -4.99
CA THR A 222 -3.65 9.06 -4.84
C THR A 222 -2.20 8.85 -4.39
N GLN A 223 -1.25 9.60 -4.94
CA GLN A 223 0.17 9.45 -4.63
C GLN A 223 0.50 9.83 -3.19
N ASP A 224 -0.08 10.92 -2.70
CA ASP A 224 0.20 11.41 -1.34
C ASP A 224 -0.32 10.44 -0.27
N LEU A 225 -1.55 9.92 -0.43
CA LEU A 225 -2.08 8.95 0.52
C LEU A 225 -1.21 7.69 0.54
N LEU A 226 -0.84 7.19 -0.63
CA LEU A 226 -0.03 5.98 -0.72
C LEU A 226 1.35 6.16 -0.10
N ARG A 227 1.99 7.30 -0.30
CA ARG A 227 3.27 7.61 0.34
C ARG A 227 3.16 7.63 1.87
N ILE A 228 2.10 8.24 2.41
CA ILE A 228 1.83 8.25 3.85
C ILE A 228 1.62 6.83 4.38
N LEU A 229 0.79 6.03 3.71
CA LEU A 229 0.54 4.65 4.12
C LEU A 229 1.79 3.78 4.05
N GLN A 230 2.65 3.98 3.05
CA GLN A 230 3.91 3.29 2.93
C GLN A 230 4.85 3.59 4.10
N GLN A 231 4.93 4.84 4.54
CA GLN A 231 5.71 5.24 5.71
C GLN A 231 5.24 4.53 6.99
N HIS A 232 3.93 4.35 7.15
CA HIS A 232 3.34 3.70 8.33
C HIS A 232 3.25 2.17 8.24
N LYS A 233 3.56 1.57 7.09
CA LYS A 233 3.46 0.11 6.94
C LYS A 233 4.42 -0.63 7.86
N ALA A 234 5.60 -0.07 8.11
CA ALA A 234 6.57 -0.61 9.07
C ALA A 234 6.06 -0.63 10.51
N ASP A 235 5.12 0.27 10.85
CA ASP A 235 4.49 0.38 12.17
C ASP A 235 3.37 -0.66 12.40
N GLY A 236 3.20 -1.60 11.47
CA GLY A 236 2.18 -2.64 11.54
C GLY A 236 0.79 -2.17 11.15
N VAL A 237 0.69 -1.13 10.36
CA VAL A 237 -0.57 -0.66 9.78
C VAL A 237 -1.08 -1.69 8.77
N LEU A 238 -2.36 -2.05 8.91
CA LEU A 238 -3.07 -2.88 7.93
C LEU A 238 -3.74 -1.98 6.92
N VAL A 239 -3.62 -2.33 5.66
CA VAL A 239 -4.32 -1.67 4.56
C VAL A 239 -5.05 -2.72 3.75
N HIS A 240 -6.37 -2.58 3.64
CA HIS A 240 -7.22 -3.45 2.84
C HIS A 240 -7.88 -2.64 1.73
N LYS A 241 -7.87 -3.20 0.54
CA LYS A 241 -8.52 -2.67 -0.65
C LYS A 241 -9.77 -3.48 -0.94
N ILE A 242 -10.89 -2.81 -1.17
CA ILE A 242 -12.15 -3.41 -1.60
C ILE A 242 -12.57 -2.69 -2.87
N SER A 243 -12.68 -3.39 -3.97
CA SER A 243 -13.27 -2.86 -5.19
C SER A 243 -14.72 -3.29 -5.33
N TYR A 244 -15.53 -2.46 -5.98
CA TYR A 244 -16.89 -2.75 -6.36
C TYR A 244 -17.24 -2.12 -7.70
N GLN A 245 -18.14 -2.78 -8.42
CA GLN A 245 -18.57 -2.30 -9.73
C GLN A 245 -19.75 -1.33 -9.59
N VAL A 246 -19.73 -0.27 -10.37
CA VAL A 246 -20.85 0.63 -10.60
C VAL A 246 -21.33 0.40 -12.04
N VAL A 247 -22.53 -0.13 -12.14
CA VAL A 247 -23.16 -0.51 -13.41
C VAL A 247 -24.25 0.48 -13.81
N LEU A 248 -24.47 0.63 -15.13
CA LEU A 248 -25.49 1.49 -15.71
C LEU A 248 -26.92 1.05 -15.39
#